data_153ac5748bcbcfdd3d02e1207a439815
#
_entry.id   153ac5748bcbcfdd3d02e1207a439815
#
_cell.length_a   1.000
_cell.length_b   1.000
_cell.length_c   1.000
_cell.angle_alpha   90.00
_cell.angle_beta   90.00
_cell.angle_gamma   90.00
#
_symmetry.space_group_name_H-M   'P 1'
#
loop_
_entity.id
_entity.type
_entity.pdbx_description
1 polymer ?
#
loop_
_entity_poly.entity_id
_entity_poly.type
_entity_poly.pdbx_seq_one_letter_code
_entity_poly.pdbx_strand_id
1 'polypeptide(L)'
;MRDVDTLILGGGIAGLAAALPLADGAAVLERNARPGGLVRTECFNGYWFDHVLHLLHVSDAVMEARLRSLIGDDLARCPPEAWVETRAGTTRFPFQMNLHGLDAEVVARCLRDLAHVTFAGPRPAPRNFHDVLLSTFGREMCELFLFPYNRKVYKRPLEELAPAGFQWTITPPDFEKVLRGALGLTRGHSAYNANGWYPRPPRGAAVRGMELLTRAIAARVHDLRLDHAVQSIDAKQRIVVARNGALRTFRYRRACSTLPLPLTVALCQQAPPDLKRACASLPFNRVITVAFCVEGPRPSGQGHWRYYADESLIFNRLVFPHEFDPLNAPDDGWGLMAEITLPGNEPMPEARDVIARTQHDVERAGALHGGRVLNAYIILAEPAYVLFTEESRRVTAAAMAFLRSHEIEPMGRYGRWEYSSMAQVIGDAMLWAESHDPARDIAS
;
A
#
# COMPACT_ATOMS: atom_id res chain seq x y z
N MET A 1 -30.65 13.24 15.46
CA MET A 1 -30.03 11.90 15.61
C MET A 1 -30.61 11.02 14.52
N ARG A 2 -29.80 10.20 13.90
CA ARG A 2 -30.21 9.25 12.86
C ARG A 2 -29.85 7.82 13.32
N ASP A 3 -30.80 6.91 13.20
CA ASP A 3 -30.58 5.49 13.47
C ASP A 3 -30.11 4.78 12.20
N VAL A 4 -29.08 3.94 12.33
CA VAL A 4 -28.46 3.17 11.26
C VAL A 4 -28.18 1.75 11.77
N ASP A 5 -28.44 0.73 10.98
CA ASP A 5 -28.14 -0.63 11.40
C ASP A 5 -26.62 -0.86 11.49
N THR A 6 -25.93 -0.61 10.40
CA THR A 6 -24.47 -0.73 10.34
C THR A 6 -23.82 0.60 9.98
N LEU A 7 -22.98 1.14 10.87
CA LEU A 7 -22.24 2.37 10.63
C LEU A 7 -20.79 2.06 10.29
N ILE A 8 -20.34 2.52 9.11
CA ILE A 8 -18.99 2.31 8.60
C ILE A 8 -18.22 3.62 8.68
N LEU A 9 -17.11 3.61 9.40
CA LEU A 9 -16.25 4.77 9.61
C LEU A 9 -15.07 4.72 8.66
N GLY A 10 -15.05 5.64 7.68
CA GLY A 10 -14.07 5.76 6.61
C GLY A 10 -14.57 5.22 5.26
N GLY A 11 -14.54 6.09 4.23
CA GLY A 11 -14.92 5.81 2.84
C GLY A 11 -13.74 5.39 1.97
N GLY A 12 -12.71 4.74 2.55
CA GLY A 12 -11.66 4.06 1.79
C GLY A 12 -12.17 2.76 1.17
N ILE A 13 -11.32 2.07 0.38
CA ILE A 13 -11.70 0.84 -0.34
C ILE A 13 -12.29 -0.22 0.60
N ALA A 14 -11.79 -0.35 1.84
CA ALA A 14 -12.31 -1.28 2.84
C ALA A 14 -13.75 -0.94 3.26
N GLY A 15 -14.00 0.33 3.61
CA GLY A 15 -15.33 0.76 4.06
C GLY A 15 -16.36 0.73 2.95
N LEU A 16 -15.98 1.12 1.73
CA LEU A 16 -16.83 1.02 0.56
C LEU A 16 -17.18 -0.44 0.25
N ALA A 17 -16.21 -1.36 0.29
CA ALA A 17 -16.44 -2.78 0.06
C ALA A 17 -17.32 -3.42 1.15
N ALA A 18 -17.17 -3.01 2.42
CA ALA A 18 -18.02 -3.46 3.51
C ALA A 18 -19.48 -3.01 3.37
N ALA A 19 -19.74 -1.87 2.72
CA ALA A 19 -21.08 -1.36 2.51
C ALA A 19 -21.86 -2.10 1.40
N LEU A 20 -21.16 -2.65 0.40
CA LEU A 20 -21.79 -3.23 -0.79
C LEU A 20 -22.83 -4.31 -0.49
N PRO A 21 -22.55 -5.35 0.35
CA PRO A 21 -23.54 -6.40 0.62
C PRO A 21 -24.68 -5.95 1.54
N LEU A 22 -24.51 -4.84 2.27
CA LEU A 22 -25.46 -4.38 3.29
C LEU A 22 -26.56 -3.48 2.75
N ALA A 23 -26.49 -3.10 1.48
CA ALA A 23 -27.48 -2.26 0.79
C ALA A 23 -27.97 -1.07 1.64
N ASP A 24 -29.30 -0.98 1.91
CA ASP A 24 -29.91 0.13 2.67
C ASP A 24 -29.59 0.09 4.18
N GLY A 25 -29.05 -1.03 4.68
CA GLY A 25 -28.74 -1.21 6.11
C GLY A 25 -27.46 -0.54 6.58
N ALA A 26 -26.63 0.02 5.68
CA ALA A 26 -25.36 0.62 6.02
C ALA A 26 -25.28 2.10 5.66
N ALA A 27 -24.61 2.90 6.52
CA ALA A 27 -24.17 4.25 6.20
C ALA A 27 -22.63 4.36 6.34
N VAL A 28 -21.99 4.97 5.35
CA VAL A 28 -20.54 5.20 5.32
C VAL A 28 -20.25 6.68 5.59
N LEU A 29 -19.41 6.98 6.57
CA LEU A 29 -18.94 8.34 6.86
C LEU A 29 -17.51 8.53 6.34
N GLU A 30 -17.32 9.48 5.42
CA GLU A 30 -16.00 9.85 4.87
C GLU A 30 -15.74 11.34 5.14
N ARG A 31 -14.55 11.65 5.65
CA ARG A 31 -14.16 13.03 5.99
C ARG A 31 -13.91 13.93 4.80
N ASN A 32 -13.53 13.35 3.66
CA ASN A 32 -13.19 14.09 2.45
C ASN A 32 -14.39 14.23 1.51
N ALA A 33 -14.30 15.20 0.60
CA ALA A 33 -15.26 15.39 -0.48
C ALA A 33 -15.20 14.29 -1.57
N ARG A 34 -14.15 13.45 -1.57
CA ARG A 34 -13.98 12.31 -2.46
C ARG A 34 -13.73 11.03 -1.65
N PRO A 35 -14.38 9.91 -1.97
CA PRO A 35 -14.10 8.61 -1.36
C PRO A 35 -12.81 8.01 -1.92
N GLY A 36 -12.39 6.86 -1.39
CA GLY A 36 -11.30 6.04 -1.92
C GLY A 36 -10.10 5.90 -0.99
N GLY A 37 -9.96 6.75 0.03
CA GLY A 37 -8.82 6.69 0.95
C GLY A 37 -7.50 6.94 0.22
N LEU A 38 -6.56 5.96 0.28
CA LEU A 38 -5.31 6.03 -0.48
C LEU A 38 -5.44 5.51 -1.93
N VAL A 39 -6.55 4.83 -2.27
CA VAL A 39 -6.79 4.35 -3.63
C VAL A 39 -7.47 5.46 -4.42
N ARG A 40 -6.73 6.53 -4.64
CA ARG A 40 -7.13 7.71 -5.42
C ARG A 40 -6.07 8.03 -6.45
N THR A 41 -6.48 8.76 -7.48
CA THR A 41 -5.62 9.23 -8.57
C THR A 41 -5.78 10.74 -8.72
N GLU A 42 -4.68 11.48 -8.82
CA GLU A 42 -4.70 12.91 -9.10
C GLU A 42 -4.38 13.16 -10.57
N CYS A 43 -5.03 14.19 -11.13
CA CYS A 43 -4.76 14.64 -12.50
C CYS A 43 -4.18 16.06 -12.45
N PHE A 44 -2.98 16.21 -12.99
CA PHE A 44 -2.30 17.49 -13.12
C PHE A 44 -1.98 17.73 -14.61
N ASN A 45 -2.66 18.68 -15.23
CA ASN A 45 -2.44 19.05 -16.64
C ASN A 45 -2.50 17.87 -17.63
N GLY A 46 -3.39 16.90 -17.39
CA GLY A 46 -3.53 15.71 -18.23
C GLY A 46 -2.60 14.55 -17.86
N TYR A 47 -1.74 14.71 -16.86
CA TYR A 47 -0.93 13.64 -16.28
C TYR A 47 -1.66 13.05 -15.07
N TRP A 48 -1.77 11.71 -15.02
CA TRP A 48 -2.49 10.98 -13.99
C TRP A 48 -1.54 10.20 -13.09
N PHE A 49 -1.67 10.41 -11.78
CA PHE A 49 -0.79 9.82 -10.77
C PHE A 49 -1.62 9.20 -9.65
N ASP A 50 -1.45 7.90 -9.42
CA ASP A 50 -1.98 7.27 -8.22
C ASP A 50 -1.25 7.79 -6.97
N HIS A 51 -1.89 7.78 -5.79
CA HIS A 51 -1.29 8.35 -4.57
C HIS A 51 0.05 7.70 -4.19
N VAL A 52 0.18 6.40 -4.42
CA VAL A 52 1.41 5.60 -4.33
C VAL A 52 1.33 4.54 -5.42
N LEU A 53 2.38 3.75 -5.60
CA LEU A 53 2.28 2.60 -6.51
C LEU A 53 1.12 1.71 -6.11
N HIS A 54 0.10 1.66 -6.94
CA HIS A 54 -1.02 0.74 -6.82
C HIS A 54 -1.10 -0.17 -8.03
N LEU A 55 -1.13 -1.48 -7.78
CA LEU A 55 -1.44 -2.51 -8.76
C LEU A 55 -2.36 -3.52 -8.07
N LEU A 56 -3.45 -3.87 -8.72
CA LEU A 56 -4.42 -4.80 -8.17
C LEU A 56 -3.91 -6.23 -8.40
N HIS A 57 -3.58 -6.93 -7.31
CA HIS A 57 -3.17 -8.33 -7.36
C HIS A 57 -4.35 -9.23 -7.05
N VAL A 58 -4.71 -10.08 -8.00
CA VAL A 58 -5.84 -11.01 -7.86
C VAL A 58 -5.33 -12.41 -8.18
N SER A 59 -5.36 -13.28 -7.19
CA SER A 59 -4.89 -14.67 -7.31
C SER A 59 -6.03 -15.68 -7.45
N ASP A 60 -7.28 -15.26 -7.19
CA ASP A 60 -8.44 -16.13 -7.21
C ASP A 60 -9.51 -15.66 -8.20
N ALA A 61 -10.13 -16.63 -8.90
CA ALA A 61 -11.08 -16.37 -9.97
C ALA A 61 -12.41 -15.74 -9.47
N VAL A 62 -12.80 -15.97 -8.22
CA VAL A 62 -14.03 -15.40 -7.64
C VAL A 62 -13.83 -13.90 -7.44
N MET A 63 -12.69 -13.51 -6.86
CA MET A 63 -12.34 -12.10 -6.70
C MET A 63 -12.17 -11.41 -8.04
N GLU A 64 -11.55 -12.05 -9.04
CA GLU A 64 -11.44 -11.51 -10.39
C GLU A 64 -12.83 -11.23 -10.98
N ALA A 65 -13.74 -12.20 -10.93
CA ALA A 65 -15.12 -12.03 -11.42
C ALA A 65 -15.86 -10.88 -10.70
N ARG A 66 -15.72 -10.77 -9.38
CA ARG A 66 -16.28 -9.65 -8.59
C ARG A 66 -15.75 -8.30 -9.05
N LEU A 67 -14.44 -8.16 -9.21
CA LEU A 67 -13.83 -6.91 -9.66
C LEU A 67 -14.24 -6.54 -11.08
N ARG A 68 -14.33 -7.53 -11.98
CA ARG A 68 -14.84 -7.31 -13.34
C ARG A 68 -16.30 -6.87 -13.34
N SER A 69 -17.14 -7.40 -12.45
CA SER A 69 -18.53 -6.94 -12.32
C SER A 69 -18.65 -5.47 -11.86
N LEU A 70 -17.62 -4.93 -11.23
CA LEU A 70 -17.59 -3.55 -10.76
C LEU A 70 -17.09 -2.57 -11.84
N ILE A 71 -16.02 -2.91 -12.56
CA ILE A 71 -15.32 -2.01 -13.50
C ILE A 71 -15.63 -2.38 -14.96
N GLY A 72 -16.01 -3.62 -15.23
CA GLY A 72 -16.24 -4.10 -16.58
C GLY A 72 -14.93 -4.35 -17.35
N ASP A 73 -14.99 -4.08 -18.67
CA ASP A 73 -13.87 -4.29 -19.60
C ASP A 73 -12.72 -3.30 -19.40
N ASP A 74 -12.96 -2.21 -18.66
CA ASP A 74 -11.89 -1.26 -18.31
C ASP A 74 -10.82 -1.86 -17.39
N LEU A 75 -11.09 -3.01 -16.75
CA LEU A 75 -10.09 -3.72 -15.95
C LEU A 75 -9.21 -4.60 -16.85
N ALA A 76 -8.02 -4.12 -17.17
CA ALA A 76 -7.07 -4.81 -18.03
C ALA A 76 -6.01 -5.60 -17.25
N ARG A 77 -5.56 -6.73 -17.82
CA ARG A 77 -4.35 -7.41 -17.30
C ARG A 77 -3.13 -6.51 -17.46
N CYS A 78 -2.36 -6.42 -16.39
CA CYS A 78 -1.16 -5.60 -16.31
C CYS A 78 -0.08 -6.41 -15.56
N PRO A 79 0.53 -7.42 -16.23
CA PRO A 79 1.62 -8.18 -15.62
C PRO A 79 2.78 -7.23 -15.35
N PRO A 80 3.20 -7.06 -14.10
CA PRO A 80 4.18 -6.04 -13.77
C PRO A 80 5.57 -6.42 -14.27
N GLU A 81 6.26 -5.44 -14.78
CA GLU A 81 7.69 -5.49 -15.04
C GLU A 81 8.38 -4.50 -14.11
N ALA A 82 9.33 -4.97 -13.32
CA ALA A 82 10.05 -4.13 -12.36
C ALA A 82 11.53 -4.46 -12.32
N TRP A 83 12.33 -3.46 -11.98
CA TRP A 83 13.78 -3.54 -11.96
C TRP A 83 14.34 -3.14 -10.60
N VAL A 84 15.54 -3.61 -10.31
CA VAL A 84 16.30 -3.30 -9.10
C VAL A 84 17.65 -2.73 -9.50
N GLU A 85 17.93 -1.53 -9.04
CA GLU A 85 19.19 -0.81 -9.23
C GLU A 85 20.10 -1.03 -8.02
N THR A 86 21.31 -1.51 -8.28
CA THR A 86 22.34 -1.72 -7.27
C THR A 86 23.70 -1.18 -7.74
N ARG A 87 24.66 -1.09 -6.84
CA ARG A 87 26.06 -0.75 -7.19
C ARG A 87 26.74 -1.77 -8.10
N ALA A 88 26.18 -2.99 -8.21
CA ALA A 88 26.73 -4.09 -9.03
C ALA A 88 26.00 -4.24 -10.37
N GLY A 89 25.07 -3.34 -10.71
CA GLY A 89 24.28 -3.36 -11.93
C GLY A 89 22.78 -3.40 -11.68
N THR A 90 22.04 -3.56 -12.77
CA THR A 90 20.58 -3.61 -12.79
C THR A 90 20.10 -5.04 -13.01
N THR A 91 19.11 -5.48 -12.25
CA THR A 91 18.49 -6.79 -12.44
C THR A 91 16.98 -6.72 -12.33
N ARG A 92 16.27 -7.79 -12.74
CA ARG A 92 14.81 -7.86 -12.64
C ARG A 92 14.37 -8.11 -11.19
N PHE A 93 13.21 -7.56 -10.84
CA PHE A 93 12.51 -7.90 -9.59
C PHE A 93 11.75 -9.25 -9.74
N PRO A 94 11.68 -10.11 -8.70
CA PRO A 94 12.29 -9.89 -7.39
C PRO A 94 13.81 -10.18 -7.39
N PHE A 95 14.56 -9.28 -6.76
CA PHE A 95 16.02 -9.30 -6.69
C PHE A 95 16.59 -10.68 -6.31
N GLN A 96 16.06 -11.26 -5.25
CA GLN A 96 16.54 -12.54 -4.71
C GLN A 96 16.32 -13.76 -5.64
N MET A 97 15.54 -13.59 -6.70
CA MET A 97 15.26 -14.64 -7.70
C MET A 97 15.96 -14.37 -9.03
N ASN A 98 16.46 -13.15 -9.24
CA ASN A 98 17.01 -12.71 -10.52
C ASN A 98 18.32 -11.96 -10.29
N LEU A 99 19.44 -12.65 -10.36
CA LEU A 99 20.77 -12.04 -10.22
C LEU A 99 21.43 -11.75 -11.58
N HIS A 100 20.83 -12.18 -12.68
CA HIS A 100 21.32 -11.92 -14.03
C HIS A 100 21.34 -10.42 -14.34
N GLY A 101 22.44 -9.94 -14.91
CA GLY A 101 22.67 -8.51 -15.19
C GLY A 101 23.52 -7.81 -14.14
N LEU A 102 23.82 -8.48 -13.02
CA LEU A 102 24.78 -8.01 -12.03
C LEU A 102 26.22 -8.47 -12.41
N ASP A 103 27.21 -7.85 -11.80
CA ASP A 103 28.61 -8.28 -11.89
C ASP A 103 28.75 -9.75 -11.51
N ALA A 104 29.48 -10.52 -12.34
CA ALA A 104 29.56 -11.99 -12.20
C ALA A 104 30.19 -12.42 -10.88
N GLU A 105 31.19 -11.69 -10.39
CA GLU A 105 31.84 -11.99 -9.10
C GLU A 105 30.88 -11.73 -7.92
N VAL A 106 30.04 -10.69 -8.02
CA VAL A 106 28.98 -10.41 -7.04
C VAL A 106 27.93 -11.52 -7.07
N VAL A 107 27.53 -11.97 -8.26
CA VAL A 107 26.58 -13.10 -8.42
C VAL A 107 27.14 -14.37 -7.77
N ALA A 108 28.41 -14.67 -7.99
CA ALA A 108 29.08 -15.84 -7.39
C ALA A 108 29.08 -15.77 -5.85
N ARG A 109 29.34 -14.59 -5.27
CA ARG A 109 29.28 -14.39 -3.82
C ARG A 109 27.84 -14.53 -3.28
N CYS A 110 26.85 -13.97 -3.98
CA CYS A 110 25.43 -14.14 -3.63
C CYS A 110 25.01 -15.60 -3.58
N LEU A 111 25.37 -16.37 -4.61
CA LEU A 111 25.04 -17.80 -4.70
C LEU A 111 25.76 -18.63 -3.63
N ARG A 112 27.04 -18.35 -3.36
CA ARG A 112 27.80 -19.00 -2.29
C ARG A 112 27.15 -18.77 -0.93
N ASP A 113 26.82 -17.53 -0.60
CA ASP A 113 26.24 -17.17 0.70
C ASP A 113 24.81 -17.75 0.84
N LEU A 114 24.02 -17.75 -0.26
CA LEU A 114 22.70 -18.39 -0.28
C LEU A 114 22.83 -19.91 -0.09
N ALA A 115 23.79 -20.58 -0.73
CA ALA A 115 24.05 -22.01 -0.53
C ALA A 115 24.37 -22.32 0.96
N HIS A 116 25.22 -21.50 1.57
CA HIS A 116 25.56 -21.64 2.99
C HIS A 116 24.31 -21.53 3.89
N VAL A 117 23.39 -20.59 3.62
CA VAL A 117 22.18 -20.43 4.43
C VAL A 117 21.13 -21.51 4.10
N THR A 118 21.06 -21.97 2.87
CA THR A 118 20.08 -22.99 2.44
C THR A 118 20.43 -24.40 2.95
N PHE A 119 21.70 -24.78 2.88
CA PHE A 119 22.16 -26.13 3.20
C PHE A 119 22.81 -26.27 4.58
N ALA A 120 22.82 -25.21 5.37
CA ALA A 120 23.25 -25.28 6.76
C ALA A 120 22.22 -26.06 7.60
N GLY A 121 22.71 -26.73 8.63
CA GLY A 121 21.87 -27.40 9.62
C GLY A 121 20.96 -26.46 10.41
N PRO A 122 20.23 -26.96 11.42
CA PRO A 122 19.32 -26.18 12.25
C PRO A 122 19.97 -24.94 12.82
N ARG A 123 19.26 -23.81 12.80
CA ARG A 123 19.71 -22.51 13.31
C ARG A 123 18.79 -21.99 14.40
N PRO A 124 19.27 -21.14 15.29
CA PRO A 124 18.43 -20.40 16.21
C PRO A 124 17.35 -19.61 15.46
N ALA A 125 16.17 -19.49 16.07
CA ALA A 125 15.12 -18.64 15.53
C ALA A 125 15.61 -17.18 15.41
N PRO A 126 15.29 -16.46 14.31
CA PRO A 126 15.67 -15.08 14.14
C PRO A 126 14.99 -14.21 15.21
N ARG A 127 15.73 -13.28 15.79
CA ARG A 127 15.26 -12.40 16.90
C ARG A 127 14.59 -11.14 16.37
N ASN A 128 14.95 -10.72 15.16
CA ASN A 128 14.51 -9.47 14.54
C ASN A 128 14.53 -9.60 13.02
N PHE A 129 14.07 -8.55 12.32
CA PHE A 129 13.99 -8.57 10.86
C PHE A 129 15.35 -8.65 10.16
N HIS A 130 16.40 -8.04 10.73
CA HIS A 130 17.77 -8.19 10.22
C HIS A 130 18.20 -9.68 10.20
N ASP A 131 17.99 -10.38 11.33
CA ASP A 131 18.32 -11.79 11.44
C ASP A 131 17.51 -12.66 10.44
N VAL A 132 16.22 -12.31 10.21
CA VAL A 132 15.39 -12.98 9.19
C VAL A 132 16.01 -12.84 7.81
N LEU A 133 16.37 -11.63 7.41
CA LEU A 133 16.96 -11.40 6.09
C LEU A 133 18.28 -12.15 5.94
N LEU A 134 19.17 -12.01 6.91
CA LEU A 134 20.49 -12.63 6.87
C LEU A 134 20.44 -14.17 6.83
N SER A 135 19.55 -14.75 7.65
CA SER A 135 19.39 -16.22 7.70
C SER A 135 18.66 -16.79 6.49
N THR A 136 17.93 -15.96 5.74
CA THR A 136 17.15 -16.40 4.58
C THR A 136 17.92 -16.22 3.27
N PHE A 137 18.67 -15.11 3.11
CA PHE A 137 19.25 -14.72 1.81
C PHE A 137 20.78 -14.75 1.78
N GLY A 138 21.42 -14.86 2.93
CA GLY A 138 22.88 -14.75 3.04
C GLY A 138 23.37 -13.30 3.04
N ARG A 139 24.64 -13.10 3.38
CA ARG A 139 25.24 -11.79 3.62
C ARG A 139 25.27 -10.92 2.37
N GLU A 140 25.80 -11.43 1.25
CA GLU A 140 26.03 -10.62 0.05
C GLU A 140 24.72 -10.02 -0.51
N MET A 141 23.63 -10.81 -0.61
CA MET A 141 22.35 -10.30 -1.05
C MET A 141 21.77 -9.25 -0.08
N CYS A 142 21.99 -9.45 1.22
CA CYS A 142 21.55 -8.51 2.25
C CYS A 142 22.30 -7.17 2.13
N GLU A 143 23.62 -7.19 2.04
CA GLU A 143 24.46 -5.97 1.98
C GLU A 143 24.31 -5.25 0.64
N LEU A 144 24.07 -5.98 -0.46
CA LEU A 144 23.92 -5.39 -1.77
C LEU A 144 22.58 -4.65 -1.94
N PHE A 145 21.48 -5.25 -1.46
CA PHE A 145 20.16 -4.72 -1.72
C PHE A 145 19.23 -4.74 -0.49
N LEU A 146 19.07 -5.87 0.20
CA LEU A 146 17.99 -6.02 1.16
C LEU A 146 18.15 -5.11 2.37
N PHE A 147 19.35 -4.95 2.91
CA PHE A 147 19.60 -4.06 4.04
C PHE A 147 19.46 -2.58 3.66
N PRO A 148 20.20 -2.04 2.68
CA PRO A 148 20.10 -0.63 2.34
C PRO A 148 18.69 -0.26 1.86
N TYR A 149 18.02 -1.09 1.06
CA TYR A 149 16.67 -0.82 0.60
C TYR A 149 15.66 -0.80 1.76
N ASN A 150 15.68 -1.81 2.63
CA ASN A 150 14.75 -1.86 3.75
C ASN A 150 14.99 -0.75 4.78
N ARG A 151 16.27 -0.31 4.99
CA ARG A 151 16.55 0.88 5.81
C ARG A 151 15.94 2.15 5.21
N LYS A 152 15.98 2.31 3.88
CA LYS A 152 15.31 3.45 3.19
C LYS A 152 13.79 3.41 3.37
N VAL A 153 13.18 2.22 3.31
CA VAL A 153 11.71 2.05 3.41
C VAL A 153 11.23 2.16 4.85
N TYR A 154 11.91 1.52 5.79
CA TYR A 154 11.43 1.49 7.18
C TYR A 154 11.95 2.65 8.04
N LYS A 155 13.03 3.34 7.60
CA LYS A 155 13.62 4.46 8.32
C LYS A 155 13.95 4.15 9.79
N ARG A 156 14.34 2.88 10.05
CA ARG A 156 14.72 2.35 11.34
C ARG A 156 15.81 1.30 11.19
N PRO A 157 16.64 1.07 12.24
CA PRO A 157 17.48 -0.11 12.31
C PRO A 157 16.63 -1.38 12.15
N LEU A 158 17.06 -2.31 11.30
CA LEU A 158 16.29 -3.53 11.03
C LEU A 158 16.27 -4.47 12.25
N GLU A 159 17.18 -4.28 13.17
CA GLU A 159 17.30 -4.98 14.46
C GLU A 159 16.18 -4.60 15.43
N GLU A 160 15.56 -3.43 15.28
CA GLU A 160 14.41 -2.98 16.08
C GLU A 160 13.08 -3.51 15.57
N LEU A 161 13.04 -4.03 14.35
CA LEU A 161 11.82 -4.56 13.73
C LEU A 161 11.61 -6.02 14.11
N ALA A 162 10.36 -6.39 14.40
CA ALA A 162 9.99 -7.76 14.76
C ALA A 162 10.31 -8.74 13.61
N PRO A 163 10.65 -9.99 13.90
CA PRO A 163 10.96 -10.99 12.88
C PRO A 163 9.75 -11.39 12.03
N ALA A 164 8.55 -11.14 12.51
CA ALA A 164 7.29 -11.43 11.81
C ALA A 164 6.57 -10.15 11.38
N GLY A 165 5.76 -10.23 10.31
CA GLY A 165 4.97 -9.12 9.78
C GLY A 165 5.42 -8.65 8.39
N PHE A 166 6.61 -9.02 7.94
CA PHE A 166 7.17 -8.63 6.63
C PHE A 166 7.20 -9.78 5.62
N GLN A 167 6.81 -10.98 6.01
CA GLN A 167 6.98 -12.21 5.23
C GLN A 167 6.22 -12.24 3.90
N TRP A 168 5.11 -11.52 3.80
CA TRP A 168 4.31 -11.48 2.58
C TRP A 168 4.92 -10.57 1.49
N THR A 169 5.80 -9.64 1.86
CA THR A 169 6.45 -8.70 0.92
C THR A 169 7.73 -9.28 0.31
N ILE A 170 8.30 -10.32 0.91
CA ILE A 170 9.58 -10.90 0.50
C ILE A 170 9.41 -12.39 0.29
N THR A 171 9.42 -12.83 -0.97
CA THR A 171 9.33 -14.25 -1.34
C THR A 171 10.59 -15.00 -0.87
N PRO A 172 10.47 -16.07 -0.08
CA PRO A 172 11.61 -16.91 0.27
C PRO A 172 12.30 -17.49 -0.99
N PRO A 173 13.62 -17.55 -1.01
CA PRO A 173 14.35 -18.05 -2.16
C PRO A 173 14.25 -19.58 -2.25
N ASP A 174 14.07 -20.08 -3.47
CA ASP A 174 14.32 -21.47 -3.84
C ASP A 174 15.67 -21.50 -4.54
N PHE A 175 16.62 -22.27 -4.02
CA PHE A 175 18.00 -22.21 -4.49
C PHE A 175 18.14 -22.55 -5.97
N GLU A 176 17.42 -23.58 -6.47
CA GLU A 176 17.46 -23.94 -7.89
C GLU A 176 16.91 -22.81 -8.77
N LYS A 177 15.79 -22.22 -8.37
CA LYS A 177 15.20 -21.08 -9.10
C LYS A 177 16.13 -19.87 -9.12
N VAL A 178 16.78 -19.58 -7.98
CA VAL A 178 17.76 -18.49 -7.90
C VAL A 178 18.96 -18.76 -8.80
N LEU A 179 19.49 -20.00 -8.81
CA LEU A 179 20.58 -20.39 -9.69
C LEU A 179 20.20 -20.22 -11.17
N ARG A 180 19.01 -20.69 -11.56
CA ARG A 180 18.50 -20.51 -12.94
C ARG A 180 18.30 -19.02 -13.27
N GLY A 181 17.79 -18.23 -12.32
CA GLY A 181 17.65 -16.78 -12.47
C GLY A 181 18.99 -16.06 -12.63
N ALA A 182 20.02 -16.47 -11.90
CA ALA A 182 21.37 -15.93 -12.01
C ALA A 182 22.01 -16.21 -13.39
N LEU A 183 21.69 -17.37 -13.97
CA LEU A 183 22.14 -17.77 -15.30
C LEU A 183 21.27 -17.21 -16.45
N GLY A 184 20.25 -16.41 -16.15
CA GLY A 184 19.35 -15.86 -17.16
C GLY A 184 18.42 -16.90 -17.82
N LEU A 185 18.28 -18.10 -17.23
CA LEU A 185 17.48 -19.21 -17.78
C LEU A 185 15.98 -19.09 -17.44
N THR A 186 15.59 -18.20 -16.54
CA THR A 186 14.19 -17.99 -16.19
C THR A 186 13.66 -16.72 -16.87
N ARG A 187 12.60 -16.89 -17.69
CA ARG A 187 11.89 -15.75 -18.31
C ARG A 187 10.56 -15.44 -17.61
N GLY A 188 10.28 -16.02 -16.46
CA GLY A 188 9.00 -15.92 -15.78
C GLY A 188 9.06 -15.16 -14.46
N HIS A 189 8.00 -14.41 -14.16
CA HIS A 189 7.81 -13.77 -12.87
C HIS A 189 7.25 -14.78 -11.86
N SER A 190 8.03 -15.16 -10.87
CA SER A 190 7.55 -15.89 -9.69
C SER A 190 7.26 -14.93 -8.51
N ALA A 191 7.04 -13.67 -8.81
CA ALA A 191 6.70 -12.68 -7.80
C ALA A 191 5.22 -12.83 -7.36
N TYR A 192 4.93 -12.50 -6.11
CA TYR A 192 3.56 -12.46 -5.57
C TYR A 192 2.61 -11.59 -6.40
N ASN A 193 3.14 -10.68 -7.19
CA ASN A 193 2.43 -9.71 -8.01
C ASN A 193 2.34 -10.09 -9.51
N ALA A 194 2.64 -11.33 -9.89
CA ALA A 194 2.63 -11.77 -11.30
C ALA A 194 1.25 -11.59 -11.98
N ASN A 195 0.16 -11.70 -11.24
CA ASN A 195 -1.22 -11.52 -11.72
C ASN A 195 -1.72 -10.10 -11.42
N GLY A 196 -1.08 -9.10 -12.03
CA GLY A 196 -1.47 -7.71 -11.88
C GLY A 196 -2.61 -7.31 -12.82
N TRP A 197 -3.46 -6.38 -12.32
CA TRP A 197 -4.55 -5.75 -13.05
C TRP A 197 -4.53 -4.26 -12.82
N TYR A 198 -4.86 -3.49 -13.86
CA TYR A 198 -4.93 -2.04 -13.77
C TYR A 198 -6.10 -1.50 -14.61
N PRO A 199 -6.83 -0.48 -14.14
CA PRO A 199 -7.90 0.14 -14.92
C PRO A 199 -7.34 0.92 -16.10
N ARG A 200 -7.84 0.62 -17.31
CA ARG A 200 -7.49 1.27 -18.59
C ARG A 200 -8.74 1.74 -19.31
N PRO A 201 -9.41 2.80 -18.83
CA PRO A 201 -10.58 3.32 -19.46
C PRO A 201 -10.25 3.98 -20.82
N PRO A 202 -11.23 4.14 -21.74
CA PRO A 202 -10.98 4.72 -23.04
C PRO A 202 -10.49 6.18 -22.96
N ARG A 203 -9.96 6.70 -24.08
CA ARG A 203 -9.56 8.12 -24.20
C ARG A 203 -10.77 9.02 -23.93
N GLY A 204 -10.57 10.09 -23.18
CA GLY A 204 -11.63 11.03 -22.80
C GLY A 204 -12.41 10.64 -21.54
N ALA A 205 -12.09 9.52 -20.89
CA ALA A 205 -12.66 9.19 -19.58
C ALA A 205 -12.36 10.29 -18.56
N ALA A 206 -13.37 10.63 -17.75
CA ALA A 206 -13.26 11.69 -16.73
C ALA A 206 -12.36 11.29 -15.55
N VAL A 207 -12.09 10.01 -15.39
CA VAL A 207 -11.24 9.43 -14.32
C VAL A 207 -10.39 8.32 -14.91
N ARG A 208 -9.13 8.27 -14.52
CA ARG A 208 -8.17 7.21 -14.86
C ARG A 208 -7.50 6.70 -13.60
N GLY A 209 -6.67 5.69 -13.75
CA GLY A 209 -5.91 5.11 -12.66
C GLY A 209 -6.75 4.28 -11.69
N MET A 210 -6.17 3.95 -10.55
CA MET A 210 -6.77 3.03 -9.60
C MET A 210 -8.03 3.61 -8.91
N GLU A 211 -8.22 4.94 -8.93
CA GLU A 211 -9.45 5.57 -8.41
C GLU A 211 -10.71 5.07 -9.13
N LEU A 212 -10.61 4.59 -10.37
CA LEU A 212 -11.76 4.05 -11.09
C LEU A 212 -12.42 2.90 -10.31
N LEU A 213 -11.63 2.05 -9.65
CA LEU A 213 -12.14 0.97 -8.81
C LEU A 213 -12.94 1.50 -7.62
N THR A 214 -12.39 2.45 -6.88
CA THR A 214 -13.08 2.99 -5.71
C THR A 214 -14.31 3.80 -6.07
N ARG A 215 -14.31 4.50 -7.21
CA ARG A 215 -15.51 5.18 -7.73
C ARG A 215 -16.59 4.20 -8.15
N ALA A 216 -16.22 3.11 -8.80
CA ALA A 216 -17.18 2.06 -9.20
C ALA A 216 -17.85 1.40 -7.98
N ILE A 217 -17.10 1.18 -6.91
CA ILE A 217 -17.65 0.69 -5.64
C ILE A 217 -18.55 1.76 -5.00
N ALA A 218 -18.05 3.00 -4.87
CA ALA A 218 -18.78 4.09 -4.25
C ALA A 218 -20.13 4.39 -4.91
N ALA A 219 -20.20 4.27 -6.24
CA ALA A 219 -21.43 4.45 -7.00
C ALA A 219 -22.54 3.43 -6.67
N ARG A 220 -22.20 2.33 -6.01
CA ARG A 220 -23.12 1.27 -5.57
C ARG A 220 -23.44 1.30 -4.08
N VAL A 221 -22.82 2.22 -3.34
CA VAL A 221 -23.09 2.42 -1.90
C VAL A 221 -24.29 3.34 -1.75
N HIS A 222 -25.37 2.87 -1.10
CA HIS A 222 -26.65 3.59 -0.98
C HIS A 222 -26.55 4.84 -0.12
N ASP A 223 -25.87 4.79 1.04
CA ASP A 223 -25.75 5.91 1.97
C ASP A 223 -24.27 6.25 2.22
N LEU A 224 -23.63 6.87 1.23
CA LEU A 224 -22.26 7.40 1.33
C LEU A 224 -22.29 8.89 1.68
N ARG A 225 -21.77 9.23 2.86
CA ARG A 225 -21.74 10.59 3.40
C ARG A 225 -20.34 11.14 3.35
N LEU A 226 -20.08 11.92 2.33
CA LEU A 226 -18.84 12.70 2.17
C LEU A 226 -18.85 13.92 3.10
N ASP A 227 -17.67 14.50 3.35
CA ASP A 227 -17.47 15.64 4.26
C ASP A 227 -17.97 15.38 5.70
N HIS A 228 -18.03 14.11 6.12
CA HIS A 228 -18.45 13.72 7.46
C HIS A 228 -17.24 13.20 8.27
N ALA A 229 -16.51 14.12 8.90
CA ALA A 229 -15.37 13.77 9.74
C ALA A 229 -15.83 13.29 11.13
N VAL A 230 -15.56 12.04 11.47
CA VAL A 230 -15.86 11.47 12.80
C VAL A 230 -15.10 12.25 13.87
N GLN A 231 -15.82 12.70 14.91
CA GLN A 231 -15.29 13.52 16.03
C GLN A 231 -15.22 12.74 17.34
N SER A 232 -16.18 11.85 17.58
CA SER A 232 -16.20 11.01 18.78
C SER A 232 -17.04 9.75 18.57
N ILE A 233 -16.72 8.71 19.33
CA ILE A 233 -17.42 7.44 19.38
C ILE A 233 -17.77 7.17 20.84
N ASP A 234 -19.06 7.15 21.17
CA ASP A 234 -19.55 6.61 22.44
C ASP A 234 -20.02 5.17 22.19
N ALA A 235 -19.11 4.23 22.42
CA ALA A 235 -19.37 2.82 22.18
C ALA A 235 -20.40 2.22 23.16
N LYS A 236 -20.51 2.77 24.39
CA LYS A 236 -21.51 2.33 25.37
C LYS A 236 -22.93 2.70 24.96
N GLN A 237 -23.13 3.91 24.43
CA GLN A 237 -24.42 4.37 23.91
C GLN A 237 -24.63 4.01 22.45
N ARG A 238 -23.62 3.49 21.76
CA ARG A 238 -23.60 3.21 20.33
C ARG A 238 -23.89 4.45 19.48
N ILE A 239 -23.21 5.56 19.83
CA ILE A 239 -23.37 6.85 19.18
C ILE A 239 -22.05 7.28 18.57
N VAL A 240 -22.12 7.74 17.32
CA VAL A 240 -21.00 8.44 16.64
C VAL A 240 -21.44 9.88 16.36
N VAL A 241 -20.58 10.81 16.68
CA VAL A 241 -20.73 12.21 16.29
C VAL A 241 -19.75 12.50 15.16
N ALA A 242 -20.27 13.02 14.05
CA ALA A 242 -19.45 13.46 12.91
C ALA A 242 -19.72 14.94 12.62
N ARG A 243 -18.76 15.64 12.00
CA ARG A 243 -18.85 17.03 11.60
C ARG A 243 -18.98 17.15 10.09
N ASN A 244 -20.02 17.85 9.66
CA ASN A 244 -20.21 18.33 8.29
C ASN A 244 -20.77 19.76 8.42
N GLY A 245 -19.85 20.76 8.49
CA GLY A 245 -20.22 22.11 8.92
C GLY A 245 -20.76 22.13 10.37
N ALA A 246 -21.90 21.45 10.61
CA ALA A 246 -22.51 21.23 11.93
C ALA A 246 -22.23 19.81 12.45
N LEU A 247 -22.45 19.59 13.75
CA LEU A 247 -22.37 18.26 14.36
C LEU A 247 -23.60 17.44 13.96
N ARG A 248 -23.36 16.20 13.55
CA ARG A 248 -24.37 15.21 13.19
C ARG A 248 -24.19 13.97 14.07
N THR A 249 -25.29 13.44 14.60
CA THR A 249 -25.27 12.29 15.52
C THR A 249 -25.90 11.09 14.84
N PHE A 250 -25.20 9.96 14.87
CA PHE A 250 -25.61 8.66 14.34
C PHE A 250 -25.67 7.67 15.49
N ARG A 251 -26.80 6.98 15.64
CA ARG A 251 -26.92 5.82 16.52
C ARG A 251 -26.82 4.57 15.64
N TYR A 252 -26.04 3.60 16.07
CA TYR A 252 -25.80 2.38 15.30
C TYR A 252 -26.11 1.12 16.11
N ARG A 253 -26.43 0.05 15.44
CA ARG A 253 -26.52 -1.29 16.04
C ARG A 253 -25.15 -1.96 16.03
N ARG A 254 -24.40 -1.84 14.93
CA ARG A 254 -23.01 -2.31 14.74
C ARG A 254 -22.16 -1.22 14.12
N ALA A 255 -20.87 -1.28 14.36
CA ALA A 255 -19.92 -0.39 13.69
C ALA A 255 -18.74 -1.15 13.10
N CYS A 256 -18.27 -0.69 11.93
CA CYS A 256 -17.03 -1.10 11.33
C CYS A 256 -16.14 0.12 11.19
N SER A 257 -14.89 0.08 11.69
CA SER A 257 -13.96 1.17 11.55
C SER A 257 -12.81 0.83 10.60
N THR A 258 -12.71 1.59 9.52
CA THR A 258 -11.57 1.54 8.58
C THR A 258 -10.62 2.71 8.77
N LEU A 259 -10.88 3.57 9.77
CA LEU A 259 -9.97 4.63 10.19
C LEU A 259 -8.67 4.01 10.71
N PRO A 260 -7.55 4.73 10.67
CA PRO A 260 -6.33 4.27 11.32
C PRO A 260 -6.60 3.85 12.77
N LEU A 261 -6.11 2.68 13.19
CA LEU A 261 -6.36 2.11 14.52
C LEU A 261 -6.11 3.11 15.66
N PRO A 262 -4.98 3.87 15.67
CA PRO A 262 -4.74 4.89 16.69
C PRO A 262 -5.84 5.95 16.75
N LEU A 263 -6.35 6.36 15.59
CA LEU A 263 -7.41 7.36 15.50
C LEU A 263 -8.74 6.81 16.04
N THR A 264 -9.11 5.57 15.66
CA THR A 264 -10.34 4.95 16.18
C THR A 264 -10.32 4.87 17.71
N VAL A 265 -9.19 4.41 18.29
CA VAL A 265 -9.04 4.32 19.75
C VAL A 265 -9.06 5.70 20.41
N ALA A 266 -8.42 6.71 19.80
CA ALA A 266 -8.41 8.07 20.32
C ALA A 266 -9.82 8.69 20.36
N LEU A 267 -10.64 8.44 19.33
CA LEU A 267 -12.01 8.93 19.22
C LEU A 267 -13.00 8.19 20.13
N CYS A 268 -12.68 6.95 20.56
CA CYS A 268 -13.54 6.17 21.45
C CYS A 268 -13.47 6.69 22.88
N GLN A 269 -14.63 7.13 23.44
CA GLN A 269 -14.70 7.72 24.76
C GLN A 269 -14.35 6.72 25.88
N GLN A 270 -14.72 5.45 25.70
CA GLN A 270 -14.49 4.37 26.66
C GLN A 270 -13.07 3.82 26.65
N ALA A 271 -12.24 4.20 25.68
CA ALA A 271 -10.89 3.69 25.59
C ALA A 271 -10.03 4.16 26.78
N PRO A 272 -9.36 3.24 27.49
CA PRO A 272 -8.51 3.57 28.64
C PRO A 272 -7.42 4.57 28.23
N PRO A 273 -7.08 5.54 29.11
CA PRO A 273 -6.03 6.52 28.80
C PRO A 273 -4.68 5.89 28.43
N ASP A 274 -4.32 4.77 29.07
CA ASP A 274 -3.08 4.04 28.78
C ASP A 274 -3.10 3.43 27.38
N LEU A 275 -4.23 2.85 26.97
CA LEU A 275 -4.40 2.31 25.62
C LEU A 275 -4.34 3.44 24.57
N LYS A 276 -4.97 4.60 24.84
CA LYS A 276 -4.90 5.77 23.96
C LYS A 276 -3.45 6.24 23.76
N ARG A 277 -2.68 6.35 24.86
CA ARG A 277 -1.25 6.74 24.79
C ARG A 277 -0.43 5.70 24.02
N ALA A 278 -0.61 4.42 24.32
CA ALA A 278 0.10 3.33 23.63
C ALA A 278 -0.22 3.32 22.12
N CYS A 279 -1.49 3.49 21.73
CA CYS A 279 -1.89 3.57 20.32
C CYS A 279 -1.33 4.81 19.62
N ALA A 280 -1.28 5.97 20.30
CA ALA A 280 -0.69 7.19 19.75
C ALA A 280 0.82 7.05 19.46
N SER A 281 1.50 6.11 20.14
CA SER A 281 2.92 5.81 19.96
C SER A 281 3.19 4.72 18.91
N LEU A 282 2.15 4.15 18.27
CA LEU A 282 2.33 3.12 17.25
C LEU A 282 3.15 3.66 16.07
N PRO A 283 4.29 3.02 15.75
CA PRO A 283 5.18 3.54 14.73
C PRO A 283 4.63 3.29 13.32
N PHE A 284 4.75 4.31 12.47
CA PHE A 284 4.42 4.24 11.07
C PHE A 284 5.31 5.18 10.25
N ASN A 285 5.37 4.98 8.95
CA ASN A 285 5.99 5.90 8.01
C ASN A 285 4.94 6.52 7.10
N ARG A 286 5.26 7.74 6.63
CA ARG A 286 4.60 8.42 5.51
C ARG A 286 5.32 8.09 4.22
N VAL A 287 4.62 8.20 3.10
CA VAL A 287 5.25 8.25 1.78
C VAL A 287 4.91 9.59 1.13
N ILE A 288 5.95 10.32 0.78
CA ILE A 288 5.87 11.48 -0.08
C ILE A 288 6.15 10.99 -1.50
N THR A 289 5.19 11.14 -2.39
CA THR A 289 5.38 10.92 -3.82
C THR A 289 5.58 12.28 -4.49
N VAL A 290 6.76 12.48 -5.09
CA VAL A 290 6.97 13.62 -6.00
C VAL A 290 6.58 13.17 -7.39
N ALA A 291 5.50 13.73 -7.93
CA ALA A 291 4.94 13.43 -9.22
C ALA A 291 5.43 14.46 -10.25
N PHE A 292 6.24 14.03 -11.22
CA PHE A 292 6.79 14.87 -12.28
C PHE A 292 5.99 14.72 -13.57
N CYS A 293 5.54 15.82 -14.13
CA CYS A 293 5.07 15.92 -15.51
C CYS A 293 6.28 16.16 -16.41
N VAL A 294 6.60 15.21 -17.27
CA VAL A 294 7.78 15.27 -18.13
C VAL A 294 7.36 15.38 -19.58
N GLU A 295 7.92 16.34 -20.30
CA GLU A 295 7.79 16.51 -21.75
C GLU A 295 8.93 15.77 -22.45
N GLY A 296 8.62 15.14 -23.57
CA GLY A 296 9.59 14.44 -24.42
C GLY A 296 9.18 13.01 -24.73
N PRO A 297 10.01 12.30 -25.52
CA PRO A 297 9.71 10.93 -25.90
C PRO A 297 9.67 10.01 -24.67
N ARG A 298 8.68 9.14 -24.65
CA ARG A 298 8.52 8.15 -23.57
C ARG A 298 9.70 7.19 -23.56
N PRO A 299 10.36 7.00 -22.42
CA PRO A 299 11.44 6.04 -22.32
C PRO A 299 10.90 4.61 -22.47
N SER A 300 11.62 3.75 -23.18
CA SER A 300 11.29 2.32 -23.34
C SER A 300 12.08 1.44 -22.39
N GLY A 301 11.52 0.29 -22.00
CA GLY A 301 12.22 -0.71 -21.18
C GLY A 301 12.45 -0.31 -19.73
N GLN A 302 11.71 0.70 -19.22
CA GLN A 302 11.82 1.12 -17.83
C GLN A 302 11.09 0.16 -16.89
N GLY A 303 10.12 -0.58 -17.41
CA GLY A 303 9.17 -1.32 -16.61
C GLY A 303 8.23 -0.38 -15.85
N HIS A 304 7.32 -0.97 -15.12
CA HIS A 304 6.32 -0.20 -14.36
C HIS A 304 6.94 0.57 -13.19
N TRP A 305 8.01 0.03 -12.57
CA TRP A 305 8.76 0.70 -11.51
C TRP A 305 10.18 0.15 -11.35
N ARG A 306 11.03 0.95 -10.66
CA ARG A 306 12.42 0.59 -10.31
C ARG A 306 12.68 0.84 -8.84
N TYR A 307 13.36 -0.09 -8.19
CA TYR A 307 13.81 -0.01 -6.81
C TYR A 307 15.26 0.47 -6.75
N TYR A 308 15.57 1.35 -5.81
CA TYR A 308 16.89 1.94 -5.64
C TYR A 308 17.42 1.70 -4.23
N ALA A 309 18.47 0.86 -4.13
CA ALA A 309 19.15 0.58 -2.86
C ALA A 309 20.12 1.68 -2.44
N ASP A 310 20.59 2.51 -3.38
CA ASP A 310 21.54 3.60 -3.09
C ASP A 310 20.95 4.59 -2.06
N GLU A 311 21.55 4.62 -0.87
CA GLU A 311 21.14 5.47 0.25
C GLU A 311 21.44 6.96 0.01
N SER A 312 22.27 7.30 -0.98
CA SER A 312 22.54 8.69 -1.36
C SER A 312 21.41 9.34 -2.16
N LEU A 313 20.50 8.53 -2.75
CA LEU A 313 19.30 9.00 -3.42
C LEU A 313 18.17 9.13 -2.40
N ILE A 314 17.41 10.24 -2.45
CA ILE A 314 16.34 10.49 -1.49
C ILE A 314 15.18 9.50 -1.63
N PHE A 315 14.85 9.09 -2.85
CA PHE A 315 13.76 8.15 -3.15
C PHE A 315 14.21 6.68 -3.03
N ASN A 316 13.26 5.81 -2.71
CA ASN A 316 13.47 4.35 -2.68
C ASN A 316 12.94 3.66 -3.93
N ARG A 317 11.99 4.28 -4.66
CA ARG A 317 11.35 3.73 -5.85
C ARG A 317 10.99 4.83 -6.83
N LEU A 318 11.17 4.55 -8.12
CA LEU A 318 10.60 5.32 -9.23
C LEU A 318 9.49 4.51 -9.88
N VAL A 319 8.37 5.16 -10.23
CA VAL A 319 7.21 4.55 -10.88
C VAL A 319 6.91 5.30 -12.16
N PHE A 320 6.54 4.57 -13.21
CA PHE A 320 6.26 5.07 -14.55
C PHE A 320 4.77 4.86 -14.90
N PRO A 321 3.88 5.82 -14.61
CA PRO A 321 2.43 5.67 -14.80
C PRO A 321 1.99 5.30 -16.21
N HIS A 322 2.73 5.73 -17.24
CA HIS A 322 2.44 5.42 -18.65
C HIS A 322 2.65 3.94 -19.02
N GLU A 323 3.43 3.20 -18.24
CA GLU A 323 3.60 1.75 -18.42
C GLU A 323 2.37 0.97 -17.94
N PHE A 324 1.62 1.51 -16.95
CA PHE A 324 0.34 0.92 -16.51
C PHE A 324 -0.77 1.22 -17.53
N ASP A 325 -0.88 2.44 -17.97
CA ASP A 325 -1.80 2.90 -19.01
C ASP A 325 -1.15 4.04 -19.81
N PRO A 326 -0.92 3.85 -21.12
CA PRO A 326 -0.35 4.90 -21.97
C PRO A 326 -1.12 6.23 -21.95
N LEU A 327 -2.41 6.20 -21.61
CA LEU A 327 -3.25 7.38 -21.52
C LEU A 327 -3.16 8.08 -20.14
N ASN A 328 -2.30 7.64 -19.25
CA ASN A 328 -1.99 8.34 -17.99
C ASN A 328 -1.12 9.60 -18.20
N ALA A 329 -0.75 9.91 -19.44
CA ALA A 329 -0.06 11.15 -19.79
C ALA A 329 -0.47 11.61 -21.19
N PRO A 330 -0.26 12.90 -21.54
CA PRO A 330 -0.39 13.40 -22.91
C PRO A 330 0.51 12.64 -23.90
N ASP A 331 0.19 12.71 -25.19
CA ASP A 331 0.91 11.96 -26.23
C ASP A 331 2.38 12.40 -26.38
N ASP A 332 2.70 13.65 -26.05
CA ASP A 332 4.02 14.28 -26.10
C ASP A 332 4.75 14.28 -24.75
N GLY A 333 4.24 13.53 -23.77
CA GLY A 333 4.81 13.48 -22.44
C GLY A 333 4.64 12.15 -21.72
N TRP A 334 5.17 12.09 -20.50
CA TRP A 334 5.07 10.95 -19.62
C TRP A 334 5.17 11.36 -18.15
N GLY A 335 4.58 10.56 -17.28
CA GLY A 335 4.65 10.78 -15.84
C GLY A 335 5.80 10.02 -15.19
N LEU A 336 6.42 10.60 -14.16
CA LEU A 336 7.37 9.94 -13.28
C LEU A 336 6.97 10.21 -11.82
N MET A 337 6.90 9.16 -11.01
CA MET A 337 6.68 9.29 -9.57
C MET A 337 7.91 8.82 -8.82
N ALA A 338 8.41 9.66 -7.90
CA ALA A 338 9.50 9.30 -7.00
C ALA A 338 8.95 9.16 -5.57
N GLU A 339 9.04 7.96 -5.01
CA GLU A 339 8.52 7.66 -3.68
C GLU A 339 9.62 7.78 -2.61
N ILE A 340 9.34 8.60 -1.61
CA ILE A 340 10.24 8.94 -0.50
C ILE A 340 9.55 8.55 0.79
N THR A 341 10.24 7.79 1.63
CA THR A 341 9.72 7.45 2.95
C THR A 341 10.21 8.44 4.00
N LEU A 342 9.30 8.89 4.87
CA LEU A 342 9.56 9.75 6.01
C LEU A 342 8.95 9.13 7.27
N PRO A 343 9.66 9.10 8.43
CA PRO A 343 9.07 8.67 9.70
C PRO A 343 7.83 9.46 10.07
N GLY A 344 6.81 8.79 10.60
CA GLY A 344 5.52 9.42 10.93
C GLY A 344 5.59 10.48 12.03
N ASN A 345 6.61 10.43 12.87
CA ASN A 345 6.85 11.37 13.97
C ASN A 345 7.77 12.55 13.59
N GLU A 346 8.35 12.56 12.39
CA GLU A 346 9.16 13.68 11.93
C GLU A 346 8.29 14.81 11.36
N PRO A 347 8.70 16.08 11.46
CA PRO A 347 7.99 17.17 10.80
C PRO A 347 8.03 17.00 9.28
N MET A 348 6.97 17.47 8.61
CA MET A 348 6.95 17.52 7.14
C MET A 348 7.97 18.55 6.66
N PRO A 349 8.89 18.17 5.75
CA PRO A 349 9.81 19.12 5.14
C PRO A 349 9.06 20.06 4.18
N GLU A 350 9.70 21.19 3.87
CA GLU A 350 9.15 22.14 2.90
C GLU A 350 9.02 21.50 1.51
N ALA A 351 7.85 21.63 0.91
CA ALA A 351 7.51 21.00 -0.38
C ALA A 351 8.53 21.34 -1.48
N ARG A 352 8.96 22.62 -1.52
CA ARG A 352 9.92 23.10 -2.52
C ARG A 352 11.27 22.38 -2.40
N ASP A 353 11.75 22.17 -1.17
CA ASP A 353 13.05 21.55 -0.92
C ASP A 353 13.03 20.05 -1.24
N VAL A 354 11.92 19.37 -0.92
CA VAL A 354 11.71 17.96 -1.31
C VAL A 354 11.70 17.82 -2.83
N ILE A 355 10.94 18.66 -3.55
CA ILE A 355 10.87 18.63 -5.00
C ILE A 355 12.25 18.86 -5.61
N ALA A 356 12.96 19.93 -5.20
CA ALA A 356 14.28 20.28 -5.74
C ALA A 356 15.30 19.16 -5.51
N ARG A 357 15.34 18.59 -4.30
CA ARG A 357 16.24 17.47 -3.99
C ARG A 357 15.88 16.22 -4.79
N THR A 358 14.59 15.93 -4.92
CA THR A 358 14.14 14.74 -5.66
C THR A 358 14.45 14.88 -7.15
N GLN A 359 14.21 16.06 -7.74
CA GLN A 359 14.57 16.31 -9.13
C GLN A 359 16.07 16.14 -9.38
N HIS A 360 16.91 16.73 -8.53
CA HIS A 360 18.35 16.55 -8.61
C HIS A 360 18.75 15.05 -8.57
N ASP A 361 18.18 14.29 -7.67
CA ASP A 361 18.50 12.88 -7.53
C ASP A 361 17.95 12.02 -8.69
N VAL A 362 16.79 12.37 -9.28
CA VAL A 362 16.23 11.75 -10.48
C VAL A 362 17.13 12.01 -11.69
N GLU A 363 17.62 13.24 -11.85
CA GLU A 363 18.58 13.63 -12.89
C GLU A 363 19.92 12.86 -12.73
N ARG A 364 20.45 12.80 -11.51
CA ARG A 364 21.68 12.05 -11.18
C ARG A 364 21.55 10.55 -11.44
N ALA A 365 20.35 9.98 -11.22
CA ALA A 365 20.05 8.60 -11.55
C ALA A 365 19.82 8.35 -13.06
N GLY A 366 19.87 9.40 -13.90
CA GLY A 366 19.63 9.31 -15.34
C GLY A 366 18.18 8.96 -15.70
N ALA A 367 17.24 9.08 -14.76
CA ALA A 367 15.88 8.58 -14.92
C ALA A 367 14.94 9.50 -15.74
N LEU A 368 15.40 10.69 -16.12
CA LEU A 368 14.65 11.58 -17.03
C LEU A 368 14.81 11.24 -18.51
N HIS A 369 15.80 10.42 -18.88
CA HIS A 369 16.01 9.96 -20.27
C HIS A 369 16.02 11.08 -21.31
N GLY A 370 16.52 12.27 -20.96
CA GLY A 370 16.52 13.46 -21.82
C GLY A 370 15.20 14.23 -21.84
N GLY A 371 14.19 13.80 -21.11
CA GLY A 371 12.93 14.52 -20.93
C GLY A 371 13.09 15.80 -20.10
N ARG A 372 12.22 16.78 -20.33
CA ARG A 372 12.19 18.06 -19.62
C ARG A 372 11.06 18.06 -18.58
N VAL A 373 11.39 18.29 -17.32
CA VAL A 373 10.38 18.46 -16.26
C VAL A 373 9.60 19.76 -16.49
N LEU A 374 8.29 19.65 -16.68
CA LEU A 374 7.37 20.78 -16.82
C LEU A 374 6.89 21.28 -15.47
N ASN A 375 6.45 20.34 -14.62
CA ASN A 375 5.91 20.60 -13.30
C ASN A 375 6.18 19.42 -12.37
N ALA A 376 6.17 19.70 -11.06
CA ALA A 376 6.25 18.67 -10.02
C ALA A 376 5.22 18.95 -8.92
N TYR A 377 4.62 17.89 -8.40
CA TYR A 377 3.58 17.95 -7.38
C TYR A 377 3.90 16.95 -6.24
N ILE A 378 3.43 17.28 -5.03
CA ILE A 378 3.53 16.37 -3.90
C ILE A 378 2.20 15.69 -3.65
N ILE A 379 2.22 14.37 -3.54
CA ILE A 379 1.13 13.53 -3.07
C ILE A 379 1.57 12.86 -1.77
N LEU A 380 0.76 12.96 -0.71
CA LEU A 380 1.09 12.42 0.60
C LEU A 380 0.21 11.22 0.93
N ALA A 381 0.83 10.12 1.34
CA ALA A 381 0.18 8.97 1.97
C ALA A 381 0.54 8.92 3.46
N GLU A 382 -0.49 9.05 4.33
CA GLU A 382 -0.33 9.05 5.79
C GLU A 382 -1.53 8.40 6.49
N PRO A 383 -1.31 7.30 7.26
CA PRO A 383 -0.09 6.49 7.29
C PRO A 383 0.12 5.74 5.98
N ALA A 384 1.39 5.35 5.66
CA ALA A 384 1.70 4.52 4.49
C ALA A 384 2.20 3.13 4.90
N TYR A 385 3.30 3.06 5.64
CA TYR A 385 3.83 1.81 6.17
C TYR A 385 3.67 1.76 7.69
N VAL A 386 2.94 0.77 8.19
CA VAL A 386 2.92 0.44 9.62
C VAL A 386 4.20 -0.33 9.95
N LEU A 387 4.76 -0.10 11.13
CA LEU A 387 6.02 -0.74 11.53
C LEU A 387 5.76 -1.75 12.65
N PHE A 388 6.28 -2.95 12.47
CA PHE A 388 6.12 -4.04 13.42
C PHE A 388 7.34 -4.11 14.35
N THR A 389 7.13 -3.74 15.61
CA THR A 389 8.01 -4.07 16.74
C THR A 389 7.24 -5.03 17.65
N GLU A 390 7.91 -5.68 18.60
CA GLU A 390 7.21 -6.51 19.58
C GLU A 390 6.21 -5.70 20.40
N GLU A 391 6.54 -4.44 20.72
CA GLU A 391 5.64 -3.51 21.39
C GLU A 391 4.42 -3.18 20.54
N SER A 392 4.63 -2.77 19.26
CA SER A 392 3.52 -2.38 18.39
C SER A 392 2.54 -3.54 18.17
N ARG A 393 3.02 -4.78 18.08
CA ARG A 393 2.17 -5.98 17.96
C ARG A 393 1.27 -6.18 19.19
N ARG A 394 1.84 -6.03 20.40
CA ARG A 394 1.06 -6.13 21.65
C ARG A 394 0.00 -5.04 21.74
N VAL A 395 0.36 -3.80 21.45
CA VAL A 395 -0.55 -2.66 21.47
C VAL A 395 -1.67 -2.83 20.43
N THR A 396 -1.35 -3.24 19.22
CA THR A 396 -2.32 -3.50 18.15
C THR A 396 -3.32 -4.58 18.56
N ALA A 397 -2.83 -5.71 19.11
CA ALA A 397 -3.70 -6.79 19.58
C ALA A 397 -4.64 -6.31 20.72
N ALA A 398 -4.13 -5.55 21.69
CA ALA A 398 -4.95 -4.99 22.78
C ALA A 398 -6.01 -4.00 22.25
N ALA A 399 -5.63 -3.14 21.30
CA ALA A 399 -6.55 -2.18 20.70
C ALA A 399 -7.67 -2.85 19.91
N MET A 400 -7.34 -3.87 19.10
CA MET A 400 -8.35 -4.64 18.37
C MET A 400 -9.29 -5.39 19.31
N ALA A 401 -8.76 -6.03 20.35
CA ALA A 401 -9.59 -6.72 21.36
C ALA A 401 -10.52 -5.75 22.07
N PHE A 402 -10.02 -4.56 22.46
CA PHE A 402 -10.84 -3.50 23.06
C PHE A 402 -11.98 -3.06 22.13
N LEU A 403 -11.70 -2.75 20.86
CA LEU A 403 -12.74 -2.30 19.91
C LEU A 403 -13.78 -3.38 19.68
N ARG A 404 -13.38 -4.64 19.48
CA ARG A 404 -14.29 -5.77 19.31
C ARG A 404 -15.17 -6.04 20.54
N SER A 405 -14.65 -5.88 21.75
CA SER A 405 -15.45 -6.00 22.98
C SER A 405 -16.52 -4.91 23.11
N HIS A 406 -16.45 -3.85 22.28
CA HIS A 406 -17.40 -2.77 22.17
C HIS A 406 -18.19 -2.80 20.84
N GLU A 407 -18.19 -3.95 20.15
CA GLU A 407 -18.91 -4.17 18.88
C GLU A 407 -18.50 -3.19 17.76
N ILE A 408 -17.24 -2.76 17.76
CA ILE A 408 -16.61 -1.99 16.69
C ILE A 408 -15.58 -2.92 16.02
N GLU A 409 -15.87 -3.37 14.79
CA GLU A 409 -14.91 -4.20 14.04
C GLU A 409 -13.87 -3.35 13.34
N PRO A 410 -12.58 -3.48 13.67
CA PRO A 410 -11.50 -2.86 12.90
C PRO A 410 -11.33 -3.57 11.56
N MET A 411 -11.32 -2.80 10.46
CA MET A 411 -11.29 -3.34 9.11
C MET A 411 -10.28 -2.64 8.21
N GLY A 412 -9.71 -3.42 7.28
CA GLY A 412 -8.75 -2.95 6.29
C GLY A 412 -7.35 -2.67 6.86
N ARG A 413 -6.43 -2.33 5.97
CA ARG A 413 -4.99 -2.20 6.27
C ARG A 413 -4.69 -1.33 7.49
N TYR A 414 -5.32 -0.18 7.61
CA TYR A 414 -5.04 0.77 8.69
C TYR A 414 -5.97 0.59 9.89
N GLY A 415 -7.18 0.07 9.70
CA GLY A 415 -8.07 -0.28 10.81
C GLY A 415 -7.54 -1.45 11.62
N ARG A 416 -6.92 -2.43 10.97
CA ARG A 416 -6.24 -3.57 11.61
C ARG A 416 -4.76 -3.32 11.88
N TRP A 417 -4.20 -2.23 11.41
CA TRP A 417 -2.80 -1.86 11.53
C TRP A 417 -1.86 -2.96 11.03
N GLU A 418 -2.11 -3.43 9.80
CA GLU A 418 -1.42 -4.56 9.16
C GLU A 418 -1.05 -4.26 7.70
N TYR A 419 -0.27 -5.17 7.08
CA TYR A 419 -0.09 -5.17 5.63
C TYR A 419 -1.14 -6.07 4.98
N SER A 420 -1.89 -5.52 4.02
CA SER A 420 -2.85 -6.25 3.22
C SER A 420 -2.95 -5.66 1.81
N SER A 421 -3.21 -6.50 0.81
CA SER A 421 -3.45 -6.07 -0.57
C SER A 421 -4.87 -5.52 -0.72
N MET A 422 -5.12 -4.75 -1.80
CA MET A 422 -6.46 -4.25 -2.10
C MET A 422 -7.49 -5.39 -2.25
N ALA A 423 -7.14 -6.46 -2.97
CA ALA A 423 -8.04 -7.60 -3.16
C ALA A 423 -8.38 -8.30 -1.83
N GLN A 424 -7.39 -8.48 -0.95
CA GLN A 424 -7.60 -9.05 0.38
C GLN A 424 -8.50 -8.16 1.22
N VAL A 425 -8.24 -6.84 1.23
CA VAL A 425 -9.07 -5.87 1.97
C VAL A 425 -10.52 -5.87 1.49
N ILE A 426 -10.75 -5.93 0.16
CA ILE A 426 -12.09 -6.03 -0.42
C ILE A 426 -12.75 -7.34 0.02
N GLY A 427 -12.05 -8.47 -0.10
CA GLY A 427 -12.56 -9.79 0.26
C GLY A 427 -12.96 -9.88 1.72
N ASP A 428 -12.07 -9.48 2.63
CA ASP A 428 -12.32 -9.49 4.08
C ASP A 428 -13.52 -8.61 4.46
N ALA A 429 -13.61 -7.43 3.84
CA ALA A 429 -14.70 -6.49 4.11
C ALA A 429 -16.05 -7.02 3.65
N MET A 430 -16.12 -7.62 2.45
CA MET A 430 -17.36 -8.22 1.94
C MET A 430 -17.77 -9.45 2.74
N LEU A 431 -16.82 -10.33 3.10
CA LEU A 431 -17.10 -11.50 3.94
C LEU A 431 -17.65 -11.12 5.31
N TRP A 432 -17.07 -10.10 5.93
CA TRP A 432 -17.59 -9.56 7.19
C TRP A 432 -19.02 -9.05 7.03
N ALA A 433 -19.29 -8.28 5.99
CA ALA A 433 -20.62 -7.73 5.73
C ALA A 433 -21.64 -8.82 5.44
N GLU A 434 -21.32 -9.81 4.59
CA GLU A 434 -22.17 -10.96 4.27
C GLU A 434 -22.51 -11.80 5.51
N SER A 435 -21.61 -11.92 6.50
CA SER A 435 -21.87 -12.61 7.77
C SER A 435 -22.76 -11.82 8.73
N HIS A 436 -23.06 -10.56 8.43
CA HIS A 436 -23.85 -9.65 9.26
C HIS A 436 -25.06 -9.06 8.52
N ASP A 437 -25.40 -9.61 7.35
CA ASP A 437 -26.56 -9.17 6.57
C ASP A 437 -27.86 -9.61 7.29
N PRO A 438 -28.76 -8.66 7.67
CA PRO A 438 -30.01 -8.98 8.34
C PRO A 438 -30.94 -9.89 7.52
N ALA A 439 -30.82 -9.88 6.19
CA ALA A 439 -31.64 -10.72 5.32
C ALA A 439 -31.34 -12.23 5.48
N ARG A 440 -30.15 -12.58 5.95
CA ARG A 440 -29.75 -13.97 6.24
C ARG A 440 -30.23 -14.45 7.62
N ASP A 441 -30.37 -13.53 8.60
CA ASP A 441 -30.88 -13.85 9.94
C ASP A 441 -32.40 -14.25 9.92
N ILE A 442 -33.10 -13.92 8.83
CA ILE A 442 -34.54 -14.25 8.67
C ILE A 442 -34.73 -15.62 7.97
N ALA A 443 -33.67 -16.15 7.33
CA ALA A 443 -33.72 -17.39 6.56
C ALA A 443 -33.14 -18.62 7.31
N SER A 444 -32.67 -18.46 8.54
CA SER A 444 -32.17 -19.48 9.46
C SER A 444 -33.18 -19.70 10.61
#